data_f60f20dd4b202e9787d350a61226c3a0
#
_entry.id   f60f20dd4b202e9787d350a61226c3a0
#
_cell.length_a   1.000
_cell.length_b   1.000
_cell.length_c   1.000
_cell.angle_alpha   90.00
_cell.angle_beta   90.00
_cell.angle_gamma   90.00
#
_symmetry.space_group_name_H-M   'P 1'
#
loop_
_entity.id
_entity.type
_entity.pdbx_description
1 polymer ?
#
loop_
_entity_poly.entity_id
_entity_poly.type
_entity_poly.pdbx_seq_one_letter_code
_entity_poly.pdbx_strand_id
1 'polypeptide(L)'
;IAKVKYRNHVKFNGFTVVYEFADSLIKLAKGKTKSTINSSSFSNMVGLYQRTIIVARYGGKITIGSGCGISGSTIYAMNEINIGNNVLIGGNCKIIDNDFHPLPVSQRINQKPEDVKKRPINIGDGCFIGANSIILKGTTLGKNCVVGAGSVVSGIFPDNVIIAGNPAKIIKENKEILAN
;
A
#
# COMPACT_ATOMS: atom_id res chain seq x y z
N ILE A 1 10.73 -18.68 10.24
CA ILE A 1 9.36 -18.19 10.55
C ILE A 1 9.49 -16.70 10.79
N ALA A 2 9.00 -15.88 9.89
CA ALA A 2 9.02 -14.43 10.00
C ALA A 2 8.20 -13.97 11.21
N LYS A 3 8.80 -13.12 12.06
CA LYS A 3 8.09 -12.53 13.20
C LYS A 3 7.44 -11.22 12.75
N VAL A 4 6.15 -11.27 12.43
CA VAL A 4 5.35 -10.08 12.18
C VAL A 4 5.02 -9.41 13.52
N LYS A 5 5.47 -8.15 13.72
CA LYS A 5 5.13 -7.39 14.93
C LYS A 5 3.91 -6.50 14.65
N TYR A 6 2.80 -6.76 15.32
CA TYR A 6 1.55 -6.00 15.19
C TYR A 6 1.47 -4.85 16.22
N ARG A 7 1.02 -3.66 15.77
CA ARG A 7 0.57 -2.56 16.65
C ARG A 7 -0.85 -2.15 16.27
N ASN A 8 -1.80 -2.21 17.18
CA ASN A 8 -3.25 -1.85 17.14
C ASN A 8 -3.96 -1.69 15.77
N HIS A 9 -4.92 -2.59 15.49
CA HIS A 9 -6.04 -2.50 14.53
C HIS A 9 -5.71 -2.22 13.04
N VAL A 10 -5.00 -3.13 12.39
CA VAL A 10 -5.05 -3.23 10.92
C VAL A 10 -6.10 -4.29 10.54
N LYS A 11 -7.06 -3.92 9.67
CA LYS A 11 -8.05 -4.86 9.14
C LYS A 11 -7.63 -5.31 7.76
N PHE A 12 -7.50 -6.62 7.58
CA PHE A 12 -7.34 -7.23 6.27
C PHE A 12 -8.66 -7.89 5.89
N ASN A 13 -9.25 -7.45 4.80
CA ASN A 13 -10.44 -8.08 4.25
C ASN A 13 -9.99 -9.20 3.31
N GLY A 14 -10.29 -10.44 3.68
CA GLY A 14 -9.90 -11.65 2.94
C GLY A 14 -8.62 -12.32 3.46
N PHE A 15 -8.12 -13.31 2.72
CA PHE A 15 -6.89 -14.02 3.07
C PHE A 15 -5.67 -13.10 2.91
N THR A 16 -4.85 -13.01 3.95
CA THR A 16 -3.61 -12.24 3.95
C THR A 16 -2.42 -13.17 4.00
N VAL A 17 -1.47 -12.96 3.10
CA VAL A 17 -0.18 -13.67 3.10
C VAL A 17 0.91 -12.63 3.33
N VAL A 18 1.72 -12.87 4.35
CA VAL A 18 2.85 -12.01 4.71
C VAL A 18 4.14 -12.77 4.48
N TYR A 19 5.03 -12.20 3.68
CA TYR A 19 6.36 -12.70 3.46
C TYR A 19 7.38 -11.70 3.98
N GLU A 20 8.13 -12.09 5.00
CA GLU A 20 9.25 -11.33 5.53
C GLU A 20 10.52 -12.15 5.34
N PHE A 21 11.53 -11.57 4.73
CA PHE A 21 12.84 -12.21 4.53
C PHE A 21 13.81 -11.74 5.60
N ALA A 22 14.87 -12.51 5.86
CA ALA A 22 15.73 -12.37 7.04
C ALA A 22 16.32 -10.96 7.28
N ASP A 23 16.52 -10.18 6.23
CA ASP A 23 17.07 -8.82 6.24
C ASP A 23 16.01 -7.72 6.16
N SER A 24 14.74 -8.10 6.24
CA SER A 24 13.59 -7.22 6.01
C SER A 24 12.73 -7.06 7.26
N LEU A 25 11.92 -6.01 7.31
CA LEU A 25 11.07 -5.71 8.44
C LEU A 25 9.66 -5.30 8.01
N ILE A 26 8.66 -5.97 8.58
CA ILE A 26 7.25 -5.59 8.46
C ILE A 26 6.73 -5.24 9.86
N LYS A 27 6.29 -3.99 10.02
CA LYS A 27 5.65 -3.50 11.25
C LYS A 27 4.20 -3.19 10.97
N LEU A 28 3.32 -3.92 11.63
CA LEU A 28 1.89 -3.65 11.64
C LEU A 28 1.50 -3.12 13.02
N ALA A 29 0.57 -2.19 13.08
CA ALA A 29 0.10 -1.65 14.34
C ALA A 29 -0.52 -2.75 15.22
N LYS A 30 -0.18 -2.78 16.55
CA LYS A 30 -0.72 -3.76 17.50
C LYS A 30 -2.16 -3.45 17.90
N GLY A 31 -3.06 -4.46 17.85
CA GLY A 31 -4.40 -4.43 18.42
C GLY A 31 -5.19 -5.65 18.05
N LYS A 32 -6.25 -5.93 18.81
CA LYS A 32 -7.13 -7.04 18.51
C LYS A 32 -7.63 -6.91 17.07
N THR A 33 -7.12 -7.72 16.19
CA THR A 33 -7.71 -7.95 14.88
C THR A 33 -9.06 -8.59 15.13
N LYS A 34 -10.08 -7.77 15.33
CA LYS A 34 -11.43 -8.25 15.11
C LYS A 34 -11.52 -8.41 13.60
N SER A 35 -11.13 -9.56 13.10
CA SER A 35 -11.62 -10.07 11.83
C SER A 35 -13.12 -10.31 12.01
N THR A 36 -13.90 -9.23 11.99
CA THR A 36 -15.33 -9.37 11.80
C THR A 36 -15.54 -9.55 10.30
N ILE A 37 -15.05 -10.67 9.81
CA ILE A 37 -15.59 -11.24 8.59
C ILE A 37 -16.89 -11.88 9.04
N ASN A 38 -18.00 -11.17 8.94
CA ASN A 38 -19.26 -11.81 8.67
C ASN A 38 -19.15 -12.36 7.25
N SER A 39 -18.51 -13.52 7.15
CA SER A 39 -18.33 -14.25 5.90
C SER A 39 -19.66 -14.66 5.25
N SER A 40 -20.76 -14.58 5.96
CA SER A 40 -22.06 -15.04 5.49
C SER A 40 -22.77 -14.08 4.54
N SER A 41 -22.45 -12.78 4.53
CA SER A 41 -23.14 -11.82 3.68
C SER A 41 -22.42 -11.48 2.36
N PHE A 42 -21.16 -11.87 2.22
CA PHE A 42 -20.34 -11.56 1.05
C PHE A 42 -19.79 -12.77 0.30
N SER A 43 -20.07 -13.98 0.74
CA SER A 43 -19.61 -15.21 0.07
C SER A 43 -20.14 -15.41 -1.35
N ASN A 44 -21.16 -14.65 -1.75
CA ASN A 44 -21.76 -14.75 -3.08
C ASN A 44 -21.23 -13.71 -4.08
N MET A 45 -20.36 -12.82 -3.70
CA MET A 45 -19.66 -11.91 -4.62
C MET A 45 -18.38 -12.59 -5.12
N VAL A 46 -18.55 -13.58 -5.96
CA VAL A 46 -17.46 -14.28 -6.64
C VAL A 46 -16.61 -13.27 -7.42
N GLY A 47 -15.32 -13.18 -7.08
CA GLY A 47 -14.32 -12.41 -7.84
C GLY A 47 -13.82 -11.11 -7.19
N LEU A 48 -14.42 -10.59 -6.12
CA LEU A 48 -13.95 -9.34 -5.48
C LEU A 48 -12.93 -9.56 -4.36
N TYR A 49 -12.75 -10.78 -3.88
CA TYR A 49 -11.82 -11.10 -2.78
C TYR A 49 -10.49 -11.59 -3.30
N GLN A 50 -9.68 -10.66 -3.75
CA GLN A 50 -8.27 -10.96 -3.98
C GLN A 50 -7.54 -11.06 -2.64
N ARG A 51 -6.54 -11.94 -2.61
CA ARG A 51 -5.67 -12.12 -1.46
C ARG A 51 -4.84 -10.85 -1.22
N THR A 52 -4.80 -10.35 0.00
CA THR A 52 -3.82 -9.32 0.39
C THR A 52 -2.44 -9.97 0.50
N ILE A 53 -1.45 -9.40 -0.17
CA ILE A 53 -0.08 -9.89 -0.20
C ILE A 53 0.84 -8.78 0.28
N ILE A 54 1.59 -9.04 1.35
CA ILE A 54 2.56 -8.09 1.92
C ILE A 54 3.93 -8.74 1.87
N VAL A 55 4.86 -8.12 1.15
CA VAL A 55 6.21 -8.66 0.94
C VAL A 55 7.24 -7.59 1.26
N ALA A 56 8.18 -7.90 2.14
CA ALA A 56 9.40 -7.14 2.33
C ALA A 56 10.60 -8.01 1.97
N ARG A 57 11.47 -7.52 1.10
CA ARG A 57 12.57 -8.30 0.54
C ARG A 57 13.81 -7.42 0.32
N TYR A 58 15.00 -8.00 0.33
CA TYR A 58 16.28 -7.30 0.08
C TYR A 58 16.47 -6.06 0.98
N GLY A 59 16.26 -6.20 2.29
CA GLY A 59 16.36 -5.10 3.25
C GLY A 59 15.14 -4.17 3.26
N GLY A 60 14.08 -4.47 2.50
CA GLY A 60 12.85 -3.68 2.44
C GLY A 60 12.13 -3.59 3.79
N LYS A 61 11.49 -2.44 4.04
CA LYS A 61 10.74 -2.17 5.28
C LYS A 61 9.32 -1.77 4.95
N ILE A 62 8.35 -2.29 5.69
CA ILE A 62 6.95 -1.89 5.59
C ILE A 62 6.44 -1.55 6.99
N THR A 63 5.88 -0.36 7.11
CA THR A 63 5.23 0.11 8.33
C THR A 63 3.79 0.47 8.01
N ILE A 64 2.83 -0.06 8.77
CA ILE A 64 1.40 0.24 8.63
C ILE A 64 0.86 0.69 9.97
N GLY A 65 0.26 1.87 9.99
CA GLY A 65 -0.31 2.50 11.16
C GLY A 65 -1.60 1.84 11.65
N SER A 66 -2.18 2.42 12.70
CA SER A 66 -3.41 1.94 13.32
C SER A 66 -4.64 2.28 12.49
N GLY A 67 -5.72 1.51 12.62
CA GLY A 67 -7.01 1.81 12.00
C GLY A 67 -7.08 1.63 10.49
N CYS A 68 -6.03 1.10 9.86
CA CYS A 68 -6.00 0.88 8.42
C CYS A 68 -6.90 -0.28 7.99
N GLY A 69 -7.54 -0.12 6.82
CA GLY A 69 -8.29 -1.16 6.13
C GLY A 69 -7.66 -1.47 4.78
N ILE A 70 -7.37 -2.74 4.49
CA ILE A 70 -6.72 -3.18 3.25
C ILE A 70 -7.53 -4.33 2.64
N SER A 71 -7.99 -4.14 1.41
CA SER A 71 -8.82 -5.10 0.69
C SER A 71 -8.05 -5.70 -0.48
N GLY A 72 -7.68 -6.99 -0.41
CA GLY A 72 -7.14 -7.76 -1.54
C GLY A 72 -6.08 -7.05 -2.38
N SER A 73 -5.09 -6.42 -1.75
CA SER A 73 -4.08 -5.59 -2.41
C SER A 73 -2.66 -6.12 -2.21
N THR A 74 -1.72 -5.72 -3.05
CA THR A 74 -0.32 -6.09 -2.95
C THR A 74 0.52 -4.91 -2.46
N ILE A 75 1.29 -5.13 -1.40
CA ILE A 75 2.28 -4.18 -0.88
C ILE A 75 3.64 -4.86 -0.95
N TYR A 76 4.55 -4.32 -1.76
CA TYR A 76 5.86 -4.94 -1.99
C TYR A 76 6.98 -3.92 -1.80
N ALA A 77 7.86 -4.15 -0.84
CA ALA A 77 8.98 -3.28 -0.52
C ALA A 77 10.34 -3.95 -0.77
N MET A 78 11.20 -3.23 -1.46
CA MET A 78 12.64 -3.45 -1.54
C MET A 78 13.44 -2.30 -0.91
N ASN A 79 12.77 -1.22 -0.52
CA ASN A 79 13.33 -0.07 0.19
C ASN A 79 12.49 0.20 1.43
N GLU A 80 11.48 1.08 1.32
CA GLU A 80 10.66 1.46 2.46
C GLU A 80 9.26 1.90 2.03
N ILE A 81 8.22 1.35 2.67
CA ILE A 81 6.84 1.76 2.50
C ILE A 81 6.28 2.11 3.87
N ASN A 82 5.90 3.37 4.03
CA ASN A 82 5.28 3.87 5.25
C ASN A 82 3.83 4.23 4.97
N ILE A 83 2.91 3.60 5.67
CA ILE A 83 1.47 3.85 5.62
C ILE A 83 1.06 4.36 6.99
N GLY A 84 0.47 5.55 7.03
CA GLY A 84 0.02 6.22 8.23
C GLY A 84 -1.17 5.54 8.91
N ASN A 85 -1.83 6.26 9.81
CA ASN A 85 -2.98 5.77 10.54
C ASN A 85 -4.28 6.01 9.75
N ASN A 86 -5.31 5.18 9.98
CA ASN A 86 -6.64 5.31 9.40
C ASN A 86 -6.66 5.38 7.86
N VAL A 87 -5.70 4.72 7.20
CA VAL A 87 -5.62 4.64 5.75
C VAL A 87 -6.51 3.52 5.24
N LEU A 88 -7.33 3.81 4.22
CA LEU A 88 -8.15 2.81 3.54
C LEU A 88 -7.56 2.52 2.16
N ILE A 89 -7.33 1.23 1.87
CA ILE A 89 -6.81 0.76 0.58
C ILE A 89 -7.85 -0.16 -0.04
N GLY A 90 -8.40 0.29 -1.15
CA GLY A 90 -9.39 -0.43 -1.96
C GLY A 90 -8.85 -1.72 -2.55
N GLY A 91 -9.73 -2.50 -3.14
CA GLY A 91 -9.38 -3.80 -3.72
C GLY A 91 -8.41 -3.71 -4.90
N ASN A 92 -7.53 -4.71 -5.01
CA ASN A 92 -6.59 -4.89 -6.13
C ASN A 92 -5.59 -3.73 -6.34
N CYS A 93 -5.30 -2.94 -5.31
CA CYS A 93 -4.24 -1.94 -5.40
C CYS A 93 -2.86 -2.59 -5.42
N LYS A 94 -1.89 -1.88 -6.02
CA LYS A 94 -0.47 -2.24 -6.00
C LYS A 94 0.31 -1.07 -5.39
N ILE A 95 1.03 -1.32 -4.30
CA ILE A 95 1.90 -0.34 -3.66
C ILE A 95 3.32 -0.91 -3.72
N ILE A 96 4.15 -0.32 -4.60
CA ILE A 96 5.41 -0.94 -4.99
C ILE A 96 6.50 0.14 -5.05
N ASP A 97 7.51 0.01 -4.19
CA ASP A 97 8.59 0.98 -4.02
C ASP A 97 9.79 0.78 -4.94
N ASN A 98 9.67 -0.09 -5.92
CA ASN A 98 10.79 -0.51 -6.78
C ASN A 98 10.32 -0.85 -8.20
N ASP A 99 11.28 -1.06 -9.12
CA ASP A 99 11.00 -1.41 -10.53
C ASP A 99 11.02 -2.93 -10.79
N PHE A 100 11.21 -3.78 -9.78
CA PHE A 100 11.46 -5.23 -9.89
C PHE A 100 12.70 -5.60 -10.73
N HIS A 101 12.99 -4.88 -11.78
CA HIS A 101 14.06 -5.15 -12.72
C HIS A 101 14.84 -3.88 -13.10
N PRO A 102 16.15 -3.97 -13.35
CA PRO A 102 16.92 -2.87 -13.93
C PRO A 102 16.37 -2.48 -15.31
N LEU A 103 16.40 -1.18 -15.62
CA LEU A 103 15.96 -0.70 -16.94
C LEU A 103 16.92 -1.07 -18.09
N PRO A 104 18.26 -0.99 -17.94
CA PRO A 104 19.18 -1.43 -18.98
C PRO A 104 19.11 -2.93 -19.23
N VAL A 105 19.04 -3.33 -20.51
CA VAL A 105 18.95 -4.74 -20.92
C VAL A 105 20.14 -5.55 -20.40
N SER A 106 21.37 -5.00 -20.49
CA SER A 106 22.59 -5.65 -20.01
C SER A 106 22.55 -6.02 -18.53
N GLN A 107 21.93 -5.19 -17.69
CA GLN A 107 21.75 -5.45 -16.26
C GLN A 107 20.63 -6.45 -16.00
N ARG A 108 19.61 -6.54 -16.86
CA ARG A 108 18.51 -7.51 -16.68
C ARG A 108 18.92 -8.95 -16.91
N ILE A 109 19.91 -9.20 -17.77
CA ILE A 109 20.42 -10.57 -18.08
C ILE A 109 21.10 -11.18 -16.85
N ASN A 110 21.91 -10.37 -16.12
CA ASN A 110 22.62 -10.78 -14.91
C ASN A 110 22.17 -9.93 -13.71
N GLN A 111 20.87 -9.89 -13.48
CA GLN A 111 20.23 -9.01 -12.53
C GLN A 111 20.71 -9.25 -11.08
N LYS A 112 21.08 -8.16 -10.41
CA LYS A 112 21.36 -8.11 -8.98
C LYS A 112 20.32 -7.20 -8.28
N PRO A 113 19.98 -7.45 -7.01
CA PRO A 113 19.02 -6.63 -6.26
C PRO A 113 19.41 -5.14 -6.15
N GLU A 114 20.72 -4.85 -6.11
CA GLU A 114 21.27 -3.49 -6.05
C GLU A 114 21.07 -2.71 -7.34
N ASP A 115 20.94 -3.37 -8.50
CA ASP A 115 20.72 -2.72 -9.79
C ASP A 115 19.27 -2.24 -9.97
N VAL A 116 18.35 -2.71 -9.13
CA VAL A 116 16.93 -2.33 -9.18
C VAL A 116 16.71 -0.96 -8.58
N LYS A 117 16.17 -0.03 -9.36
CA LYS A 117 15.81 1.29 -8.85
C LYS A 117 14.67 1.18 -7.85
N LYS A 118 14.87 1.80 -6.69
CA LYS A 118 13.91 1.80 -5.58
C LYS A 118 13.92 3.16 -4.89
N ARG A 119 12.74 3.63 -4.45
CA ARG A 119 12.54 4.87 -3.68
C ARG A 119 11.42 4.65 -2.67
N PRO A 120 11.50 5.25 -1.48
CA PRO A 120 10.47 5.07 -0.47
C PRO A 120 9.10 5.56 -0.94
N ILE A 121 8.05 4.95 -0.37
CA ILE A 121 6.67 5.41 -0.49
C ILE A 121 6.20 5.85 0.88
N ASN A 122 5.60 7.04 0.96
CA ASN A 122 4.99 7.56 2.16
C ASN A 122 3.52 7.89 1.90
N ILE A 123 2.62 7.32 2.68
CA ILE A 123 1.18 7.58 2.63
C ILE A 123 0.77 8.15 3.98
N GLY A 124 0.33 9.41 3.99
CA GLY A 124 -0.07 10.13 5.20
C GLY A 124 -1.33 9.55 5.85
N ASP A 125 -1.60 9.99 7.07
CA ASP A 125 -2.77 9.58 7.84
C ASP A 125 -4.08 9.92 7.10
N GLY A 126 -5.11 9.11 7.28
CA GLY A 126 -6.46 9.36 6.75
C GLY A 126 -6.61 9.27 5.23
N CYS A 127 -5.59 8.80 4.50
CA CYS A 127 -5.69 8.65 3.04
C CYS A 127 -6.68 7.54 2.64
N PHE A 128 -7.34 7.75 1.50
CA PHE A 128 -8.14 6.72 0.84
C PHE A 128 -7.59 6.43 -0.55
N ILE A 129 -7.22 5.19 -0.80
CA ILE A 129 -6.72 4.71 -2.09
C ILE A 129 -7.84 3.93 -2.78
N GLY A 130 -8.40 4.47 -3.84
CA GLY A 130 -9.44 3.83 -4.63
C GLY A 130 -8.97 2.53 -5.28
N ALA A 131 -9.88 1.60 -5.47
CA ALA A 131 -9.61 0.26 -6.01
C ALA A 131 -8.85 0.31 -7.35
N ASN A 132 -8.06 -0.74 -7.64
CA ASN A 132 -7.25 -0.89 -8.86
C ASN A 132 -6.18 0.20 -9.07
N SER A 133 -5.85 0.99 -8.04
CA SER A 133 -4.80 2.00 -8.15
C SER A 133 -3.41 1.40 -7.98
N ILE A 134 -2.42 2.03 -8.62
CA ILE A 134 -1.01 1.67 -8.53
C ILE A 134 -0.23 2.84 -7.94
N ILE A 135 0.38 2.62 -6.77
CA ILE A 135 1.25 3.60 -6.12
C ILE A 135 2.69 3.19 -6.38
N LEU A 136 3.40 4.02 -7.11
CA LEU A 136 4.75 3.74 -7.57
C LEU A 136 5.81 4.31 -6.62
N LYS A 137 7.04 3.80 -6.75
CA LYS A 137 8.21 4.24 -6.01
C LYS A 137 8.38 5.77 -6.01
N GLY A 138 8.76 6.32 -4.87
CA GLY A 138 8.99 7.76 -4.68
C GLY A 138 7.70 8.57 -4.49
N THR A 139 6.54 7.92 -4.36
CA THR A 139 5.29 8.62 -4.07
C THR A 139 5.25 9.06 -2.62
N THR A 140 4.87 10.31 -2.40
CA THR A 140 4.48 10.83 -1.09
C THR A 140 3.08 11.40 -1.20
N LEU A 141 2.15 10.85 -0.46
CA LEU A 141 0.82 11.41 -0.24
C LEU A 141 0.80 12.08 1.14
N GLY A 142 0.44 13.35 1.18
CA GLY A 142 0.15 14.05 2.42
C GLY A 142 -1.05 13.44 3.15
N LYS A 143 -1.47 14.04 4.25
CA LYS A 143 -2.63 13.56 5.02
C LYS A 143 -3.93 13.76 4.25
N ASN A 144 -4.91 12.89 4.50
CA ASN A 144 -6.27 13.00 3.99
C ASN A 144 -6.37 13.08 2.44
N CYS A 145 -5.38 12.57 1.74
CA CYS A 145 -5.45 12.46 0.28
C CYS A 145 -6.44 11.38 -0.14
N VAL A 146 -7.17 11.64 -1.22
CA VAL A 146 -8.03 10.65 -1.87
C VAL A 146 -7.48 10.35 -3.26
N VAL A 147 -7.17 9.09 -3.51
CA VAL A 147 -6.77 8.61 -4.83
C VAL A 147 -7.98 7.96 -5.51
N GLY A 148 -8.38 8.51 -6.66
CA GLY A 148 -9.45 7.93 -7.48
C GLY A 148 -9.11 6.53 -7.98
N ALA A 149 -10.11 5.67 -8.08
CA ALA A 149 -9.92 4.29 -8.54
C ALA A 149 -9.23 4.23 -9.92
N GLY A 150 -8.40 3.19 -10.13
CA GLY A 150 -7.68 2.98 -11.39
C GLY A 150 -6.54 3.95 -11.67
N SER A 151 -6.12 4.75 -10.70
CA SER A 151 -5.06 5.74 -10.88
C SER A 151 -3.66 5.13 -10.81
N VAL A 152 -2.72 5.72 -11.58
CA VAL A 152 -1.28 5.41 -11.48
C VAL A 152 -0.56 6.61 -10.89
N VAL A 153 -0.15 6.49 -9.63
CA VAL A 153 0.33 7.60 -8.80
C VAL A 153 1.84 7.57 -8.66
N SER A 154 2.48 8.68 -9.00
CA SER A 154 3.92 8.91 -8.84
C SER A 154 4.17 10.38 -8.55
N GLY A 155 4.97 10.69 -7.54
CA GLY A 155 5.32 12.06 -7.16
C GLY A 155 4.88 12.45 -5.75
N ILE A 156 4.93 13.75 -5.46
CA ILE A 156 4.65 14.31 -4.14
C ILE A 156 3.34 15.11 -4.21
N PHE A 157 2.42 14.79 -3.34
CA PHE A 157 1.10 15.41 -3.25
C PHE A 157 0.89 15.99 -1.85
N PRO A 158 0.43 17.24 -1.74
CA PRO A 158 0.19 17.87 -0.44
C PRO A 158 -0.99 17.24 0.30
N ASP A 159 -1.23 17.68 1.52
CA ASP A 159 -2.39 17.27 2.32
C ASP A 159 -3.71 17.69 1.64
N ASN A 160 -4.77 16.96 1.93
CA ASN A 160 -6.15 17.31 1.61
C ASN A 160 -6.41 17.53 0.10
N VAL A 161 -5.90 16.65 -0.75
CA VAL A 161 -6.15 16.70 -2.20
C VAL A 161 -6.81 15.43 -2.71
N ILE A 162 -7.58 15.59 -3.78
CA ILE A 162 -8.12 14.49 -4.59
C ILE A 162 -7.25 14.34 -5.83
N ILE A 163 -6.76 13.15 -6.05
CA ILE A 163 -5.78 12.79 -7.09
C ILE A 163 -6.40 11.71 -7.97
N ALA A 164 -6.30 11.83 -9.28
CA ALA A 164 -6.77 10.77 -10.18
C ALA A 164 -6.05 10.77 -11.52
N GLY A 165 -6.13 9.64 -12.23
CA GLY A 165 -5.67 9.48 -13.61
C GLY A 165 -4.40 8.64 -13.77
N ASN A 166 -3.94 8.53 -15.01
CA ASN A 166 -2.68 7.88 -15.39
C ASN A 166 -1.94 8.72 -16.45
N PRO A 167 -0.84 9.41 -16.09
CA PRO A 167 -0.34 9.61 -14.74
C PRO A 167 -1.30 10.45 -13.87
N ALA A 168 -1.36 10.13 -12.59
CA ALA A 168 -2.27 10.81 -11.67
C ALA A 168 -1.86 12.26 -11.42
N LYS A 169 -2.85 13.16 -11.34
CA LYS A 169 -2.69 14.58 -11.06
C LYS A 169 -3.69 15.01 -9.99
N ILE A 170 -3.44 16.13 -9.34
CA ILE A 170 -4.39 16.76 -8.43
C ILE A 170 -5.59 17.22 -9.27
N ILE A 171 -6.78 16.75 -8.89
CA ILE A 171 -8.05 17.13 -9.51
C ILE A 171 -8.66 18.33 -8.80
N LYS A 172 -8.64 18.32 -7.46
CA LYS A 172 -9.15 19.41 -6.61
C LYS A 172 -8.67 19.25 -5.17
N GLU A 173 -8.87 20.28 -4.36
CA GLU A 173 -8.75 20.19 -2.91
C GLU A 173 -9.89 19.36 -2.33
N ASN A 174 -9.62 18.61 -1.29
CA ASN A 174 -10.60 17.83 -0.55
C ASN A 174 -11.21 18.70 0.56
N LYS A 175 -12.14 19.59 0.21
CA LYS A 175 -12.74 20.58 1.13
C LYS A 175 -13.67 19.96 2.17
N GLU A 176 -14.18 18.75 1.94
CA GLU A 176 -15.12 18.09 2.87
C GLU A 176 -14.49 17.74 4.22
N ILE A 177 -13.16 17.66 4.29
CA ILE A 177 -12.40 17.39 5.53
C ILE A 177 -12.21 18.67 6.36
N LEU A 178 -12.34 19.85 5.75
CA LEU A 178 -12.15 21.14 6.42
C LEU A 178 -13.46 21.72 6.99
N ALA A 179 -14.57 21.02 6.83
CA ALA A 179 -15.91 21.49 7.21
C ALA A 179 -16.42 20.98 8.57
N ASN A 180 -15.55 20.32 9.39
CA ASN A 180 -15.89 19.84 10.76
C ASN A 180 -14.95 20.42 11.80
#